data_d199825cb3db5326b87fedee4ef0c07a
#
_entry.id   d199825cb3db5326b87fedee4ef0c07a
#
_cell.length_a   1.000
_cell.length_b   1.000
_cell.length_c   1.000
_cell.angle_alpha   90.00
_cell.angle_beta   90.00
_cell.angle_gamma   90.00
#
_symmetry.space_group_name_H-M   'P 1'
#
loop_
_entity.id
_entity.type
_entity.pdbx_description
1 polymer ?
#
loop_
_entity_poly.entity_id
_entity_poly.type
_entity_poly.pdbx_seq_one_letter_code
_entity_poly.pdbx_strand_id
1 'polypeptide(L)'
;MPKFIEVKTTRGAATAAFFVSPNEIAFSQAHADNYVLVRVFGYDDATDSASFYRVDGAVDKAFDLEPTEYRASLSPRLKITDSTSEPLVVRSTETGP
;
A
#
# COMPACT_ATOMS: atom_id res chain seq x y z
N MET A 1 -2.80 -15.13 -23.98
CA MET A 1 -3.44 -14.48 -22.83
C MET A 1 -2.63 -13.29 -22.40
N PRO A 2 -3.21 -12.10 -22.36
CA PRO A 2 -2.47 -10.92 -21.92
C PRO A 2 -2.07 -11.03 -20.44
N LYS A 3 -0.96 -10.42 -20.09
CA LYS A 3 -0.50 -10.32 -18.72
C LYS A 3 -0.70 -8.91 -18.20
N PHE A 4 -1.09 -8.81 -16.95
CA PHE A 4 -1.16 -7.54 -16.24
C PHE A 4 0.11 -7.39 -15.41
N ILE A 5 0.86 -6.34 -15.68
CA ILE A 5 2.15 -6.12 -15.05
C ILE A 5 2.09 -4.87 -14.20
N GLU A 6 2.34 -5.02 -12.91
CA GLU A 6 2.45 -3.91 -11.98
C GLU A 6 3.92 -3.74 -11.60
N VAL A 7 4.43 -2.52 -11.68
CA VAL A 7 5.83 -2.23 -11.37
C VAL A 7 5.89 -1.38 -10.10
N LYS A 8 6.65 -1.86 -9.12
CA LYS A 8 6.90 -1.13 -7.87
C LYS A 8 8.39 -0.88 -7.74
N THR A 9 8.76 0.39 -7.72
CA THR A 9 10.17 0.81 -7.70
C THR A 9 10.52 1.50 -6.41
N THR A 10 11.64 1.12 -5.81
CA THR A 10 12.22 1.83 -4.66
C THR A 10 13.73 1.91 -4.82
N ARG A 11 14.35 2.83 -4.07
CA ARG A 11 15.80 2.95 -4.01
C ARG A 11 16.43 2.00 -2.99
N GLY A 12 15.61 1.44 -2.09
CA GLY A 12 16.09 0.55 -1.04
C GLY A 12 16.47 -0.82 -1.55
N ALA A 13 16.86 -1.68 -0.61
CA ALA A 13 17.25 -3.06 -0.89
C ALA A 13 16.04 -3.90 -1.31
N ALA A 14 16.30 -5.12 -1.78
CA ALA A 14 15.24 -6.05 -2.19
C ALA A 14 14.22 -6.34 -1.09
N THR A 15 14.66 -6.29 0.18
CA THR A 15 13.81 -6.54 1.33
C THR A 15 13.02 -5.33 1.80
N ALA A 16 13.24 -4.15 1.19
CA ALA A 16 12.50 -2.95 1.55
C ALA A 16 11.02 -3.11 1.24
N ALA A 17 10.16 -2.68 2.17
CA ALA A 17 8.73 -2.73 1.98
C ALA A 17 8.28 -1.74 0.91
N PHE A 18 7.14 -2.00 0.33
CA PHE A 18 6.50 -1.10 -0.62
C PHE A 18 4.99 -1.09 -0.36
N PHE A 19 4.32 -0.05 -0.86
CA PHE A 19 2.90 0.12 -0.61
C PHE A 19 2.05 -0.47 -1.72
N VAL A 20 0.93 -1.08 -1.31
CA VAL A 20 -0.04 -1.66 -2.24
C VAL A 20 -1.41 -1.18 -1.81
N SER A 21 -2.19 -0.67 -2.76
CA SER A 21 -3.53 -0.21 -2.48
C SER A 21 -4.52 -1.37 -2.42
N PRO A 22 -5.68 -1.20 -1.73
CA PRO A 22 -6.73 -2.21 -1.75
C PRO A 22 -7.20 -2.56 -3.15
N ASN A 23 -7.27 -1.58 -4.05
CA ASN A 23 -7.67 -1.84 -5.44
C ASN A 23 -6.66 -2.70 -6.17
N GLU A 24 -5.37 -2.45 -5.94
CA GLU A 24 -4.31 -3.27 -6.53
C GLU A 24 -4.37 -4.71 -6.02
N ILE A 25 -4.64 -4.88 -4.73
CA ILE A 25 -4.79 -6.22 -4.15
C ILE A 25 -5.98 -6.93 -4.80
N ALA A 26 -7.14 -6.28 -4.86
CA ALA A 26 -8.34 -6.86 -5.43
C ALA A 26 -8.15 -7.21 -6.91
N PHE A 27 -7.48 -6.34 -7.67
CA PHE A 27 -7.20 -6.59 -9.07
C PHE A 27 -6.29 -7.83 -9.23
N SER A 28 -5.27 -7.93 -8.40
CA SER A 28 -4.36 -9.09 -8.45
C SER A 28 -5.07 -10.40 -8.13
N GLN A 29 -6.03 -10.35 -7.21
CA GLN A 29 -6.84 -11.53 -6.86
C GLN A 29 -7.74 -11.94 -8.01
N ALA A 30 -8.36 -10.97 -8.67
CA ALA A 30 -9.25 -11.23 -9.81
C ALA A 30 -8.50 -11.78 -11.02
N HIS A 31 -7.22 -11.45 -11.15
CA HIS A 31 -6.41 -11.82 -12.30
C HIS A 31 -5.18 -12.63 -11.92
N ALA A 32 -5.31 -13.48 -10.91
CA ALA A 32 -4.16 -14.21 -10.35
C ALA A 32 -3.41 -15.06 -11.39
N ASP A 33 -4.12 -15.57 -12.38
CA ASP A 33 -3.51 -16.43 -13.40
C ASP A 33 -2.61 -15.67 -14.38
N ASN A 34 -2.80 -14.36 -14.49
CA ASN A 34 -2.04 -13.57 -15.46
C ASN A 34 -1.55 -12.25 -14.89
N TYR A 35 -1.44 -12.16 -13.56
CA TYR A 35 -0.92 -10.98 -12.88
C TYR A 35 0.53 -11.19 -12.47
N VAL A 36 1.36 -10.19 -12.75
CA VAL A 36 2.79 -10.21 -12.43
C VAL A 36 3.15 -8.90 -11.76
N LEU A 37 3.77 -8.99 -10.59
CA LEU A 37 4.35 -7.83 -9.93
C LEU A 37 5.86 -7.84 -10.16
N VAL A 38 6.37 -6.77 -10.76
CA VAL A 38 7.80 -6.57 -10.98
C VAL A 38 8.28 -5.57 -9.94
N ARG A 39 9.18 -6.02 -9.09
CA ARG A 39 9.75 -5.23 -8.01
C ARG A 39 11.12 -4.75 -8.42
N VAL A 40 11.25 -3.46 -8.67
CA VAL A 40 12.53 -2.83 -9.02
C VAL A 40 13.11 -2.22 -7.75
N PHE A 41 14.36 -2.51 -7.46
CA PHE A 41 15.01 -2.06 -6.23
C PHE A 41 16.44 -1.67 -6.49
N GLY A 42 17.02 -0.97 -5.51
CA GLY A 42 18.43 -0.60 -5.57
C GLY A 42 18.78 0.31 -6.73
N TYR A 43 17.85 1.20 -7.12
CA TYR A 43 18.13 2.13 -8.21
C TYR A 43 19.30 3.04 -7.84
N ASP A 44 20.27 3.14 -8.73
CA ASP A 44 21.45 3.97 -8.57
C ASP A 44 21.47 5.02 -9.68
N ASP A 45 21.34 6.29 -9.29
CA ASP A 45 21.34 7.42 -10.23
C ASP A 45 22.66 7.55 -10.98
N ALA A 46 23.77 7.24 -10.31
CA ALA A 46 25.10 7.44 -10.89
C ALA A 46 25.36 6.51 -12.08
N THR A 47 24.82 5.29 -12.00
CA THR A 47 25.01 4.28 -13.04
C THR A 47 23.77 4.06 -13.89
N ASP A 48 22.65 4.69 -13.49
CA ASP A 48 21.35 4.50 -14.13
C ASP A 48 21.01 3.01 -14.24
N SER A 49 21.17 2.30 -13.13
CA SER A 49 20.96 0.87 -13.06
C SER A 49 20.09 0.50 -11.87
N ALA A 50 19.45 -0.65 -11.96
CA ALA A 50 18.65 -1.20 -10.88
C ALA A 50 18.59 -2.71 -11.03
N SER A 51 18.18 -3.37 -9.96
CA SER A 51 17.88 -4.80 -9.99
C SER A 51 16.37 -5.01 -9.92
N PHE A 52 15.93 -6.19 -10.26
CA PHE A 52 14.50 -6.48 -10.13
C PHE A 52 14.27 -7.97 -9.86
N TYR A 53 13.08 -8.26 -9.31
CA TYR A 53 12.55 -9.60 -9.29
C TYR A 53 11.07 -9.54 -9.69
N ARG A 54 10.52 -10.66 -10.08
CA ARG A 54 9.12 -10.75 -10.44
C ARG A 54 8.42 -11.80 -9.60
N VAL A 55 7.14 -11.55 -9.32
CA VAL A 55 6.31 -12.48 -8.58
C VAL A 55 4.98 -12.63 -9.32
N ASP A 56 4.64 -13.84 -9.66
CA ASP A 56 3.40 -14.16 -10.37
C ASP A 56 2.30 -14.49 -9.37
N GLY A 57 1.08 -14.07 -9.69
CA GLY A 57 -0.09 -14.39 -8.89
C GLY A 57 -0.58 -13.24 -8.02
N ALA A 58 -1.57 -13.54 -7.17
CA ALA A 58 -2.19 -12.55 -6.32
C ALA A 58 -1.20 -12.02 -5.27
N VAL A 59 -1.25 -10.72 -5.04
CA VAL A 59 -0.31 -10.04 -4.13
C VAL A 59 -0.43 -10.58 -2.71
N ASP A 60 -1.65 -10.84 -2.24
CA ASP A 60 -1.87 -11.31 -0.88
C ASP A 60 -1.37 -12.75 -0.66
N LYS A 61 -1.15 -13.51 -1.72
CA LYS A 61 -0.59 -14.85 -1.63
C LYS A 61 0.94 -14.84 -1.62
N ALA A 62 1.52 -13.84 -2.27
CA ALA A 62 2.96 -13.78 -2.47
C ALA A 62 3.67 -12.93 -1.41
N PHE A 63 2.97 -11.98 -0.81
CA PHE A 63 3.55 -11.03 0.13
C PHE A 63 2.76 -11.02 1.43
N ASP A 64 3.45 -10.74 2.53
CA ASP A 64 2.81 -10.48 3.81
C ASP A 64 2.30 -9.05 3.80
N LEU A 65 1.00 -8.87 3.96
CA LEU A 65 0.37 -7.56 3.92
C LEU A 65 0.05 -7.09 5.32
N GLU A 66 0.33 -5.81 5.56
CA GLU A 66 0.07 -5.15 6.83
C GLU A 66 -0.68 -3.86 6.57
N PRO A 67 -1.85 -3.65 7.20
CA PRO A 67 -2.58 -2.40 7.01
C PRO A 67 -1.78 -1.22 7.57
N THR A 68 -1.66 -0.16 6.76
CA THR A 68 -0.95 1.04 7.19
C THR A 68 -1.87 2.25 7.32
N GLU A 69 -3.13 2.10 6.88
CA GLU A 69 -4.09 3.19 6.90
C GLU A 69 -5.48 2.63 7.12
N TYR A 70 -6.28 3.34 7.91
CA TYR A 70 -7.65 2.95 8.20
C TYR A 70 -8.58 4.11 7.90
N ARG A 71 -9.74 3.78 7.35
CA ARG A 71 -10.82 4.76 7.23
C ARG A 71 -11.66 4.70 8.48
N ALA A 72 -11.83 5.83 9.15
CA ALA A 72 -12.68 5.92 10.34
C ALA A 72 -14.05 6.47 9.96
N SER A 73 -15.07 5.90 10.56
CA SER A 73 -16.42 6.41 10.45
C SER A 73 -17.09 6.25 11.80
N LEU A 74 -18.10 7.06 12.03
CA LEU A 74 -18.78 7.06 13.30
C LEU A 74 -19.51 5.73 13.51
N SER A 75 -19.32 5.13 14.68
CA SER A 75 -20.01 3.90 15.02
C SER A 75 -21.51 4.17 15.19
N PRO A 76 -22.38 3.36 14.58
CA PRO A 76 -23.84 3.54 14.77
C PRO A 76 -24.28 3.42 16.22
N ARG A 77 -23.46 2.79 17.07
CA ARG A 77 -23.78 2.60 18.49
C ARG A 77 -23.31 3.75 19.36
N LEU A 78 -22.53 4.67 18.80
CA LEU A 78 -21.99 5.78 19.56
C LEU A 78 -23.01 6.91 19.63
N LYS A 79 -23.25 7.42 20.85
CA LYS A 79 -24.05 8.62 21.03
C LYS A 79 -23.16 9.83 21.03
N ILE A 80 -23.54 10.81 20.21
CA ILE A 80 -22.82 12.07 20.13
C ILE A 80 -23.48 13.06 21.08
N THR A 81 -22.65 13.67 21.93
CA THR A 81 -23.09 14.81 22.74
C THR A 81 -22.40 16.05 22.24
N ASP A 82 -23.15 17.11 22.05
CA ASP A 82 -22.65 18.35 21.46
C ASP A 82 -22.25 19.39 22.50
N SER A 83 -22.32 19.04 23.78
CA SER A 83 -21.94 19.95 24.85
C SER A 83 -20.68 19.45 25.52
N THR A 84 -19.70 20.33 25.65
CA THR A 84 -18.51 20.05 26.42
C THR A 84 -18.18 21.29 27.25
N SER A 85 -17.85 21.07 28.49
CA SER A 85 -17.42 22.13 29.38
C SER A 85 -15.89 22.20 29.50
N GLU A 86 -15.20 21.29 28.84
CA GLU A 86 -13.75 21.22 28.94
C GLU A 86 -13.10 21.91 27.75
N PRO A 87 -11.99 22.64 28.02
CA PRO A 87 -11.23 23.21 26.91
C PRO A 87 -10.64 22.11 26.04
N LEU A 88 -10.67 22.34 24.74
CA LEU A 88 -10.14 21.40 23.77
C LEU A 88 -8.76 21.85 23.32
N VAL A 89 -7.85 20.90 23.29
CA VAL A 89 -6.54 21.11 22.68
C VAL A 89 -6.60 20.52 21.28
N VAL A 90 -6.47 21.39 20.30
CA VAL A 90 -6.52 20.96 18.90
C VAL A 90 -5.10 20.72 18.43
N ARG A 91 -4.85 19.49 17.98
CA ARG A 91 -3.59 19.12 17.34
C ARG A 91 -3.89 18.87 15.87
N SER A 92 -3.25 19.64 15.02
CA SER A 92 -3.35 19.43 13.59
C SER A 92 -2.24 18.49 13.17
N THR A 93 -2.61 17.34 12.60
CA THR A 93 -1.65 16.40 12.03
C THR A 93 -1.90 16.32 10.55
N GLU A 94 -0.84 16.45 9.78
CA GLU A 94 -0.93 16.21 8.37
C GLU A 94 -0.68 14.74 8.11
N THR A 95 -1.63 14.13 7.43
CA THR A 95 -1.46 12.78 6.95
C THR A 95 -1.15 12.87 5.47
N GLY A 96 0.09 13.04 5.17
CA GLY A 96 0.53 13.08 3.79
C GLY A 96 0.60 11.67 3.23
N PRO A 97 0.52 11.55 1.92
CA PRO A 97 0.72 10.27 1.28
C PRO A 97 2.15 9.78 1.40
#